data_0784e12e23deec4411c43038f492e82a
#
_entry.id   0784e12e23deec4411c43038f492e82a
#
_cell.length_a   1.000
_cell.length_b   1.000
_cell.length_c   1.000
_cell.angle_alpha   90.00
_cell.angle_beta   90.00
_cell.angle_gamma   90.00
#
_symmetry.space_group_name_H-M   'P 1'
#
loop_
_entity.id
_entity.type
_entity.pdbx_description
1 polymer ?
#
loop_
_entity_poly.entity_id
_entity_poly.type
_entity_poly.pdbx_seq_one_letter_code
_entity_poly.pdbx_strand_id
1 'polypeptide(L)'
;SLHDALPILISWRKYVDEFDDDGLTLQVEAHDIRFSYLQPDEVLLARDLMNRQIVDTQGLKVVRVNDLKLSISGSQLRLLGAEVGIRGILRGLAPWIERSVISVAKAFGKKIDEQIIAWNYMDLLDRDLSEVQLSVTHKRLDELHPADVADILEQLDPQQRANVFQHLDDAQATEAISEMEDEYQSDFIESLDNKQAASVLGNMDPDDAADIVRDLSYERAETLLRLMGVEDAAEIRRLLGYKDGTAGGMMTTQFVSVADTDTVGHAIEVLRELPEDHPSVHFVYVLDEYDKLVGVCSLRTLVLTDDKTPMSKCMY
;
A
#
# COMPACT_ATOMS: atom_id res chain seq x y z
N SER A 1 -17.21 -0.60 37.79
CA SER A 1 -16.94 -1.81 37.01
C SER A 1 -15.44 -2.10 37.02
N LEU A 2 -15.06 -3.37 37.06
CA LEU A 2 -13.65 -3.83 37.15
C LEU A 2 -12.79 -3.55 35.88
N HIS A 3 -13.36 -2.87 34.89
CA HIS A 3 -12.67 -2.58 33.62
C HIS A 3 -11.79 -1.31 33.63
N ASP A 4 -11.84 -0.51 34.69
CA ASP A 4 -11.09 0.75 34.78
C ASP A 4 -9.87 0.68 35.70
N ALA A 5 -9.53 -0.50 36.20
CA ALA A 5 -8.31 -0.68 36.97
C ALA A 5 -7.10 -0.70 36.01
N LEU A 6 -6.13 0.17 36.26
CA LEU A 6 -4.84 0.13 35.57
C LEU A 6 -4.25 -1.27 35.69
N PRO A 7 -3.72 -1.86 34.60
CA PRO A 7 -3.13 -3.19 34.64
C PRO A 7 -1.94 -3.21 35.60
N ILE A 8 -1.88 -4.22 36.45
CA ILE A 8 -0.76 -4.47 37.32
C ILE A 8 0.25 -5.30 36.52
N LEU A 9 1.42 -4.73 36.26
CA LEU A 9 2.46 -5.37 35.47
C LEU A 9 3.50 -5.98 36.38
N ILE A 10 3.94 -7.20 36.06
CA ILE A 10 5.06 -7.89 36.69
C ILE A 10 6.04 -8.34 35.62
N SER A 11 7.32 -8.37 35.98
CA SER A 11 8.36 -8.83 35.04
C SER A 11 8.31 -10.35 34.91
N TRP A 12 7.99 -10.84 33.71
CA TRP A 12 7.99 -12.27 33.39
C TRP A 12 9.34 -12.92 33.73
N ARG A 13 10.43 -12.39 33.21
CA ARG A 13 11.78 -12.93 33.40
C ARG A 13 12.21 -13.00 34.86
N LYS A 14 11.68 -12.11 35.69
CA LYS A 14 12.11 -11.98 37.08
C LYS A 14 11.27 -12.82 38.04
N TYR A 15 10.02 -13.05 37.73
CA TYR A 15 9.08 -13.61 38.70
C TYR A 15 8.43 -14.92 38.27
N VAL A 16 8.39 -15.25 36.96
CA VAL A 16 7.76 -16.47 36.47
C VAL A 16 8.78 -17.61 36.45
N ASP A 17 8.39 -18.72 37.10
CA ASP A 17 9.13 -19.97 37.11
C ASP A 17 8.61 -20.94 36.05
N GLU A 18 7.32 -21.21 36.09
CA GLU A 18 6.66 -22.16 35.21
C GLU A 18 5.30 -21.59 34.72
N PHE A 19 4.96 -21.92 33.51
CA PHE A 19 3.69 -21.56 32.89
C PHE A 19 3.19 -22.74 32.07
N ASP A 20 2.03 -23.29 32.45
CA ASP A 20 1.38 -24.41 31.80
C ASP A 20 -0.13 -24.19 31.64
N ASP A 21 -0.86 -25.24 31.24
CA ASP A 21 -2.30 -25.22 31.08
C ASP A 21 -3.07 -25.01 32.39
N ASP A 22 -2.45 -25.29 33.53
CA ASP A 22 -3.03 -25.18 34.87
C ASP A 22 -2.82 -23.77 35.48
N GLY A 23 -1.86 -23.02 34.95
CA GLY A 23 -1.63 -21.65 35.40
C GLY A 23 -0.15 -21.17 35.32
N LEU A 24 0.14 -20.21 36.21
CA LEU A 24 1.43 -19.54 36.27
C LEU A 24 2.00 -19.67 37.69
N THR A 25 3.19 -20.25 37.78
CA THR A 25 3.93 -20.39 39.03
C THR A 25 4.98 -19.30 39.15
N LEU A 26 5.06 -18.68 40.31
CA LEU A 26 6.03 -17.61 40.58
C LEU A 26 7.17 -18.15 41.44
N GLN A 27 8.38 -17.60 41.20
CA GLN A 27 9.63 -17.90 41.93
C GLN A 27 9.65 -17.29 43.33
N VAL A 28 8.72 -16.37 43.64
CA VAL A 28 8.70 -15.59 44.88
C VAL A 28 7.31 -15.59 45.49
N GLU A 29 7.23 -15.33 46.78
CA GLU A 29 5.94 -15.16 47.47
C GLU A 29 5.27 -13.85 47.05
N ALA A 30 3.95 -13.80 47.12
CA ALA A 30 3.14 -12.67 46.64
C ALA A 30 3.54 -11.32 47.26
N HIS A 31 4.06 -11.31 48.49
CA HIS A 31 4.48 -10.08 49.17
C HIS A 31 5.86 -9.52 48.67
N ASP A 32 6.63 -10.34 47.94
CA ASP A 32 7.92 -9.94 47.38
C ASP A 32 7.82 -9.42 45.93
N ILE A 33 6.64 -9.46 45.34
CA ILE A 33 6.42 -8.99 43.99
C ILE A 33 6.49 -7.46 43.96
N ARG A 34 7.38 -6.93 43.13
CA ARG A 34 7.39 -5.51 42.79
C ARG A 34 6.78 -5.29 41.41
N PHE A 35 5.78 -4.43 41.37
CA PHE A 35 5.10 -4.07 40.13
C PHE A 35 6.03 -3.26 39.22
N SER A 36 5.88 -3.46 37.92
CA SER A 36 6.58 -2.72 36.88
C SER A 36 5.63 -1.72 36.22
N TYR A 37 6.19 -0.74 35.54
CA TYR A 37 5.44 0.18 34.69
C TYR A 37 5.71 -0.18 33.24
N LEU A 38 4.71 0.02 32.36
CA LEU A 38 4.87 -0.15 30.93
C LEU A 38 5.94 0.83 30.42
N GLN A 39 6.91 0.30 29.71
CA GLN A 39 7.93 1.14 29.08
C GLN A 39 7.39 1.72 27.76
N PRO A 40 7.97 2.82 27.22
CA PRO A 40 7.50 3.43 25.97
C PRO A 40 7.57 2.50 24.75
N ASP A 41 8.44 1.49 24.79
CA ASP A 41 8.66 0.48 23.75
C ASP A 41 7.91 -0.84 24.01
N GLU A 42 7.07 -0.89 25.04
CA GLU A 42 6.27 -2.08 25.39
C GLU A 42 4.79 -1.89 25.01
N VAL A 43 4.16 -2.94 24.53
CA VAL A 43 2.73 -2.98 24.19
C VAL A 43 2.00 -4.05 24.98
N LEU A 44 0.73 -3.81 25.29
CA LEU A 44 -0.14 -4.77 25.95
C LEU A 44 -0.87 -5.62 24.89
N LEU A 45 -0.42 -6.86 24.69
CA LEU A 45 -0.94 -7.74 23.63
C LEU A 45 -2.48 -7.81 23.59
N ALA A 46 -3.11 -7.96 24.77
CA ALA A 46 -4.57 -8.09 24.85
C ALA A 46 -5.32 -6.77 24.58
N ARG A 47 -4.74 -5.61 24.93
CA ARG A 47 -5.37 -4.30 24.73
C ARG A 47 -5.07 -3.74 23.35
N ASP A 48 -3.79 -3.89 22.94
CA ASP A 48 -3.25 -3.12 21.84
C ASP A 48 -3.21 -3.92 20.52
N LEU A 49 -3.30 -5.27 20.59
CA LEU A 49 -3.30 -6.14 19.40
C LEU A 49 -4.60 -6.91 19.19
N MET A 50 -5.25 -7.40 20.26
CA MET A 50 -6.49 -8.16 20.10
C MET A 50 -7.61 -7.30 19.52
N ASN A 51 -8.37 -7.87 18.57
CA ASN A 51 -9.46 -7.21 17.83
C ASN A 51 -9.05 -6.02 16.96
N ARG A 52 -7.76 -5.75 16.80
CA ARG A 52 -7.26 -4.71 15.88
C ARG A 52 -7.22 -5.25 14.45
N GLN A 53 -7.30 -4.33 13.51
CA GLN A 53 -7.04 -4.62 12.11
C GLN A 53 -5.54 -4.54 11.82
N ILE A 54 -5.07 -5.47 11.03
CA ILE A 54 -3.68 -5.57 10.58
C ILE A 54 -3.66 -5.81 9.07
N VAL A 55 -2.61 -5.38 8.43
CA VAL A 55 -2.32 -5.76 7.04
C VAL A 55 -1.54 -7.08 7.05
N ASP A 56 -2.05 -8.07 6.35
CA ASP A 56 -1.33 -9.29 6.00
C ASP A 56 -0.52 -9.00 4.73
N THR A 57 0.75 -8.66 4.88
CA THR A 57 1.63 -8.32 3.76
C THR A 57 1.99 -9.52 2.86
N GLN A 58 1.66 -10.74 3.27
CA GLN A 58 1.82 -11.94 2.44
C GLN A 58 0.54 -12.30 1.68
N GLY A 59 -0.61 -12.14 2.33
CA GLY A 59 -1.91 -12.41 1.73
C GLY A 59 -2.58 -11.18 1.13
N LEU A 60 -1.92 -10.01 1.15
CA LEU A 60 -2.35 -8.72 0.58
C LEU A 60 -3.80 -8.39 0.95
N LYS A 61 -4.09 -8.41 2.24
CA LYS A 61 -5.45 -8.15 2.74
C LYS A 61 -5.45 -7.61 4.16
N VAL A 62 -6.49 -6.85 4.46
CA VAL A 62 -6.75 -6.36 5.82
C VAL A 62 -7.56 -7.41 6.58
N VAL A 63 -7.07 -7.79 7.73
CA VAL A 63 -7.68 -8.82 8.58
C VAL A 63 -7.73 -8.37 10.04
N ARG A 64 -8.65 -8.97 10.81
CA ARG A 64 -8.76 -8.70 12.25
C ARG A 64 -8.05 -9.77 13.07
N VAL A 65 -7.27 -9.34 14.05
CA VAL A 65 -6.64 -10.24 15.02
C VAL A 65 -7.70 -10.80 15.97
N ASN A 66 -7.96 -12.09 15.87
CA ASN A 66 -8.96 -12.79 16.70
C ASN A 66 -8.33 -13.51 17.89
N ASP A 67 -7.06 -13.90 17.77
CA ASP A 67 -6.29 -14.55 18.84
C ASP A 67 -4.79 -14.40 18.55
N LEU A 68 -3.94 -14.62 19.55
CA LEU A 68 -2.49 -14.49 19.43
C LEU A 68 -1.82 -15.85 19.72
N LYS A 69 -0.91 -16.24 18.83
CA LYS A 69 -0.12 -17.46 19.01
C LYS A 69 1.19 -17.13 19.72
N LEU A 70 1.34 -17.66 20.90
CA LEU A 70 2.56 -17.51 21.71
C LEU A 70 3.31 -18.85 21.77
N SER A 71 4.62 -18.78 21.95
CA SER A 71 5.48 -19.95 22.17
C SER A 71 6.41 -19.69 23.34
N ILE A 72 6.62 -20.70 24.14
CA ILE A 72 7.58 -20.70 25.22
C ILE A 72 8.91 -21.22 24.69
N SER A 73 9.98 -20.45 24.86
CA SER A 73 11.33 -20.86 24.50
C SER A 73 12.26 -20.59 25.69
N GLY A 74 12.55 -21.62 26.46
CA GLY A 74 13.23 -21.48 27.75
C GLY A 74 12.42 -20.63 28.72
N SER A 75 13.00 -19.56 29.24
CA SER A 75 12.32 -18.60 30.15
C SER A 75 11.66 -17.43 29.42
N GLN A 76 11.48 -17.50 28.10
CA GLN A 76 10.91 -16.40 27.30
C GLN A 76 9.63 -16.82 26.62
N LEU A 77 8.61 -15.96 26.70
CA LEU A 77 7.40 -16.05 25.91
C LEU A 77 7.62 -15.24 24.62
N ARG A 78 7.39 -15.87 23.46
CA ARG A 78 7.56 -15.24 22.13
C ARG A 78 6.25 -15.20 21.39
N LEU A 79 5.92 -14.06 20.81
CA LEU A 79 4.80 -13.92 19.88
C LEU A 79 5.19 -14.52 18.54
N LEU A 80 4.48 -15.57 18.11
CA LEU A 80 4.70 -16.23 16.82
C LEU A 80 3.89 -15.60 15.71
N GLY A 81 2.66 -15.19 16.01
CA GLY A 81 1.74 -14.63 15.02
C GLY A 81 0.36 -14.38 15.60
N ALA A 82 -0.52 -13.90 14.73
CA ALA A 82 -1.92 -13.68 15.04
C ALA A 82 -2.81 -14.69 14.31
N GLU A 83 -3.83 -15.19 14.99
CA GLU A 83 -4.91 -15.92 14.36
C GLU A 83 -6.01 -14.95 13.90
N VAL A 84 -6.30 -15.00 12.60
CA VAL A 84 -7.28 -14.14 11.93
C VAL A 84 -8.51 -14.93 11.45
N GLY A 85 -8.50 -16.24 11.64
CA GLY A 85 -9.56 -17.14 11.24
C GLY A 85 -10.69 -17.25 12.27
N ILE A 86 -11.74 -17.99 11.87
CA ILE A 86 -12.95 -18.20 12.70
C ILE A 86 -12.65 -18.97 13.99
N ARG A 87 -11.57 -19.77 14.03
CA ARG A 87 -11.20 -20.55 15.22
C ARG A 87 -10.82 -19.65 16.39
N GLY A 88 -10.08 -18.56 16.15
CA GLY A 88 -9.75 -17.58 17.17
C GLY A 88 -10.99 -16.95 17.79
N ILE A 89 -12.00 -16.61 16.98
CA ILE A 89 -13.28 -16.09 17.46
C ILE A 89 -14.00 -17.13 18.34
N LEU A 90 -14.08 -18.37 17.88
CA LEU A 90 -14.75 -19.45 18.63
C LEU A 90 -14.06 -19.73 19.98
N ARG A 91 -12.73 -19.70 20.01
CA ARG A 91 -11.93 -19.88 21.23
C ARG A 91 -12.12 -18.72 22.19
N GLY A 92 -12.20 -17.48 21.69
CA GLY A 92 -12.47 -16.29 22.49
C GLY A 92 -13.86 -16.29 23.14
N LEU A 93 -14.86 -16.93 22.51
CA LEU A 93 -16.19 -17.12 23.11
C LEU A 93 -16.16 -18.16 24.25
N ALA A 94 -15.70 -19.36 23.94
CA ALA A 94 -15.39 -20.40 24.93
C ALA A 94 -14.69 -21.60 24.27
N PRO A 95 -13.67 -22.21 24.89
CA PRO A 95 -12.92 -23.33 24.31
C PRO A 95 -13.78 -24.56 23.97
N TRP A 96 -14.86 -24.78 24.68
CA TRP A 96 -15.79 -25.89 24.41
C TRP A 96 -16.63 -25.67 23.14
N ILE A 97 -16.92 -24.40 22.78
CA ILE A 97 -17.63 -24.04 21.56
C ILE A 97 -16.73 -24.35 20.35
N GLU A 98 -15.45 -23.96 20.38
CA GLU A 98 -14.49 -24.30 19.33
C GLU A 98 -14.45 -25.81 19.07
N ARG A 99 -14.28 -26.61 20.15
CA ARG A 99 -14.23 -28.07 20.04
C ARG A 99 -15.52 -28.67 19.46
N SER A 100 -16.68 -28.16 19.88
CA SER A 100 -17.97 -28.62 19.38
C SER A 100 -18.17 -28.31 17.92
N VAL A 101 -17.88 -27.07 17.50
CA VAL A 101 -18.01 -26.62 16.09
C VAL A 101 -17.04 -27.39 15.17
N ILE A 102 -15.80 -27.60 15.59
CA ILE A 102 -14.82 -28.39 14.82
C ILE A 102 -15.28 -29.85 14.68
N SER A 103 -15.83 -30.44 15.75
CA SER A 103 -16.32 -31.82 15.70
C SER A 103 -17.51 -31.97 14.76
N VAL A 104 -18.44 -31.01 14.76
CA VAL A 104 -19.57 -30.98 13.83
C VAL A 104 -19.11 -30.76 12.40
N ALA A 105 -18.22 -29.79 12.16
CA ALA A 105 -17.67 -29.54 10.83
C ALA A 105 -16.97 -30.77 10.25
N LYS A 106 -16.19 -31.48 11.09
CA LYS A 106 -15.51 -32.72 10.72
C LYS A 106 -16.50 -33.84 10.37
N ALA A 107 -17.62 -33.95 11.08
CA ALA A 107 -18.67 -34.92 10.77
C ALA A 107 -19.33 -34.64 9.40
N PHE A 108 -19.35 -33.37 8.94
CA PHE A 108 -19.80 -32.98 7.60
C PHE A 108 -18.69 -32.93 6.57
N GLY A 109 -17.50 -33.48 6.86
CA GLY A 109 -16.35 -33.53 5.92
C GLY A 109 -15.67 -32.19 5.69
N LYS A 110 -15.98 -31.15 6.47
CA LYS A 110 -15.32 -29.83 6.39
C LYS A 110 -14.22 -29.72 7.43
N LYS A 111 -13.04 -29.26 7.00
CA LYS A 111 -11.95 -28.86 7.89
C LYS A 111 -12.03 -27.37 8.15
N ILE A 112 -11.89 -26.97 9.38
CA ILE A 112 -11.69 -25.57 9.78
C ILE A 112 -10.23 -25.51 10.26
N ASP A 113 -9.37 -24.98 9.40
CA ASP A 113 -7.95 -24.84 9.71
C ASP A 113 -7.67 -23.54 10.48
N GLU A 114 -6.60 -23.51 11.25
CA GLU A 114 -6.10 -22.27 11.87
C GLU A 114 -5.52 -21.39 10.77
N GLN A 115 -5.91 -20.12 10.77
CA GLN A 115 -5.35 -19.11 9.87
C GLN A 115 -4.43 -18.20 10.68
N ILE A 116 -3.16 -18.58 10.75
CA ILE A 116 -2.14 -17.87 11.52
C ILE A 116 -1.25 -17.09 10.54
N ILE A 117 -1.21 -15.78 10.73
CA ILE A 117 -0.26 -14.91 10.07
C ILE A 117 0.93 -14.76 11.01
N ALA A 118 2.13 -15.08 10.53
CA ALA A 118 3.33 -14.94 11.33
C ALA A 118 3.62 -13.46 11.58
N TRP A 119 4.11 -13.15 12.79
CA TRP A 119 4.35 -11.78 13.25
C TRP A 119 5.14 -10.91 12.28
N ASN A 120 6.07 -11.50 11.58
CA ASN A 120 6.91 -10.81 10.60
C ASN A 120 6.20 -10.49 9.26
N TYR A 121 4.95 -10.87 9.06
CA TYR A 121 4.12 -10.55 7.89
C TYR A 121 2.88 -9.71 8.27
N MET A 122 2.89 -9.09 9.44
CA MET A 122 1.79 -8.26 9.93
C MET A 122 2.22 -6.81 10.00
N ASP A 123 1.36 -5.92 9.54
CA ASP A 123 1.48 -4.49 9.75
C ASP A 123 0.30 -3.96 10.57
N LEU A 124 0.57 -3.05 11.50
CA LEU A 124 -0.43 -2.49 12.39
C LEU A 124 -0.94 -1.16 11.85
N LEU A 125 -2.24 -1.07 11.62
CA LEU A 125 -2.90 0.12 11.07
C LEU A 125 -3.19 1.22 12.10
N ASP A 126 -2.90 0.99 13.36
CA ASP A 126 -3.30 1.90 14.45
C ASP A 126 -2.15 2.84 14.84
N ARG A 127 -2.42 4.15 14.75
CA ARG A 127 -1.45 5.24 14.96
C ARG A 127 -0.86 5.27 16.37
N ASP A 128 -1.64 4.87 17.38
CA ASP A 128 -1.19 4.88 18.78
C ASP A 128 -0.11 3.83 19.08
N LEU A 129 0.03 2.83 18.20
CA LEU A 129 1.05 1.78 18.31
C LEU A 129 2.25 2.02 17.41
N SER A 130 2.16 2.87 16.41
CA SER A 130 3.25 3.22 15.51
C SER A 130 4.32 4.09 16.19
N GLU A 131 4.00 4.79 17.30
CA GLU A 131 4.98 5.48 18.13
C GLU A 131 5.84 4.54 18.97
N VAL A 132 5.33 3.34 19.27
CA VAL A 132 6.16 2.27 19.81
C VAL A 132 6.93 1.68 18.63
N GLN A 133 8.20 2.01 18.51
CA GLN A 133 9.11 1.53 17.47
C GLN A 133 9.07 0.00 17.29
N LEU A 134 8.01 -0.49 16.68
CA LEU A 134 8.02 -1.74 15.97
C LEU A 134 8.80 -1.45 14.66
N SER A 135 10.10 -1.26 14.80
CA SER A 135 11.05 -0.85 13.74
C SER A 135 11.13 -1.83 12.55
N VAL A 136 10.22 -2.77 12.46
CA VAL A 136 10.18 -3.81 11.42
C VAL A 136 9.08 -3.53 10.39
N THR A 137 8.12 -2.66 10.70
CA THR A 137 6.82 -2.64 10.04
C THR A 137 6.75 -1.72 8.82
N HIS A 138 7.34 -0.51 8.90
CA HIS A 138 7.27 0.45 7.77
C HIS A 138 8.13 0.07 6.57
N LYS A 139 9.25 -0.62 6.78
CA LYS A 139 10.14 -1.07 5.70
C LYS A 139 9.52 -2.07 4.72
N ARG A 140 8.34 -2.61 4.99
CA ARG A 140 7.74 -3.65 4.15
C ARG A 140 6.66 -3.15 3.21
N LEU A 141 5.95 -2.11 3.58
CA LEU A 141 5.07 -1.41 2.62
C LEU A 141 5.89 -0.79 1.50
N ASP A 142 7.08 -0.22 1.86
CA ASP A 142 8.02 0.35 0.91
C ASP A 142 8.64 -0.70 -0.06
N GLU A 143 8.60 -1.99 0.29
CA GLU A 143 9.12 -3.10 -0.51
C GLU A 143 8.02 -3.78 -1.37
N LEU A 144 6.74 -3.44 -1.17
CA LEU A 144 5.63 -4.01 -1.95
C LEU A 144 5.55 -3.36 -3.34
N HIS A 145 5.00 -4.12 -4.28
CA HIS A 145 4.66 -3.57 -5.58
C HIS A 145 3.50 -2.55 -5.44
N PRO A 146 3.49 -1.44 -6.18
CA PRO A 146 2.41 -0.43 -6.09
C PRO A 146 1.00 -1.00 -6.20
N ALA A 147 0.76 -1.96 -7.10
CA ALA A 147 -0.53 -2.64 -7.22
C ALA A 147 -0.94 -3.39 -5.94
N ASP A 148 0.01 -3.99 -5.21
CA ASP A 148 -0.26 -4.66 -3.94
C ASP A 148 -0.61 -3.63 -2.84
N VAL A 149 0.00 -2.46 -2.88
CA VAL A 149 -0.31 -1.34 -1.98
C VAL A 149 -1.71 -0.79 -2.29
N ALA A 150 -2.06 -0.65 -3.58
CA ALA A 150 -3.39 -0.26 -4.03
C ALA A 150 -4.48 -1.20 -3.49
N ASP A 151 -4.32 -2.52 -3.68
CA ASP A 151 -5.23 -3.55 -3.15
C ASP A 151 -5.44 -3.43 -1.63
N ILE A 152 -4.40 -3.08 -0.89
CA ILE A 152 -4.48 -2.86 0.57
C ILE A 152 -5.26 -1.57 0.85
N LEU A 153 -4.94 -0.47 0.18
CA LEU A 153 -5.59 0.83 0.38
C LEU A 153 -7.09 0.77 0.10
N GLU A 154 -7.52 0.03 -0.92
CA GLU A 154 -8.93 -0.15 -1.28
C GLU A 154 -9.75 -0.86 -0.19
N GLN A 155 -9.13 -1.77 0.56
CA GLN A 155 -9.77 -2.53 1.63
C GLN A 155 -9.90 -1.74 2.95
N LEU A 156 -9.25 -0.57 3.06
CA LEU A 156 -9.23 0.24 4.27
C LEU A 156 -10.36 1.25 4.32
N ASP A 157 -10.82 1.58 5.53
CA ASP A 157 -11.67 2.76 5.71
C ASP A 157 -10.87 4.07 5.48
N PRO A 158 -11.55 5.21 5.24
CA PRO A 158 -10.87 6.46 4.87
C PRO A 158 -9.82 6.93 5.89
N GLN A 159 -10.04 6.69 7.19
CA GLN A 159 -9.12 7.12 8.23
C GLN A 159 -7.86 6.25 8.29
N GLN A 160 -8.04 4.93 8.15
CA GLN A 160 -6.93 3.97 8.08
C GLN A 160 -6.11 4.18 6.81
N ARG A 161 -6.77 4.41 5.69
CA ARG A 161 -6.17 4.72 4.40
C ARG A 161 -5.25 5.94 4.47
N ALA A 162 -5.74 7.04 5.06
CA ALA A 162 -4.94 8.24 5.29
C ALA A 162 -3.72 7.98 6.19
N ASN A 163 -3.83 7.11 7.19
CA ASN A 163 -2.71 6.74 8.05
C ASN A 163 -1.64 5.94 7.30
N VAL A 164 -2.02 4.95 6.48
CA VAL A 164 -1.07 4.18 5.65
C VAL A 164 -0.38 5.10 4.65
N PHE A 165 -1.16 5.94 3.96
CA PHE A 165 -0.66 6.88 2.96
C PHE A 165 0.41 7.84 3.48
N GLN A 166 0.30 8.31 4.73
CA GLN A 166 1.30 9.19 5.36
C GLN A 166 2.68 8.54 5.53
N HIS A 167 2.79 7.22 5.40
CA HIS A 167 4.04 6.49 5.54
C HIS A 167 4.67 6.10 4.21
N LEU A 168 3.95 6.27 3.10
CA LEU A 168 4.49 6.11 1.75
C LEU A 168 5.26 7.37 1.34
N ASP A 169 6.31 7.21 0.57
CA ASP A 169 6.93 8.34 -0.11
C ASP A 169 6.05 8.83 -1.27
N ASP A 170 6.34 10.02 -1.79
CA ASP A 170 5.49 10.66 -2.82
C ASP A 170 5.41 9.83 -4.11
N ALA A 171 6.47 9.13 -4.50
CA ALA A 171 6.49 8.29 -5.70
C ALA A 171 5.63 7.03 -5.52
N GLN A 172 5.85 6.30 -4.43
CA GLN A 172 5.05 5.10 -4.09
C GLN A 172 3.57 5.42 -3.90
N ALA A 173 3.28 6.57 -3.27
CA ALA A 173 1.92 7.04 -3.09
C ALA A 173 1.23 7.31 -4.43
N THR A 174 1.93 7.94 -5.37
CA THR A 174 1.42 8.21 -6.71
C THR A 174 1.20 6.92 -7.49
N GLU A 175 2.21 6.05 -7.55
CA GLU A 175 2.11 4.77 -8.25
C GLU A 175 0.99 3.88 -7.68
N ALA A 176 0.85 3.83 -6.34
CA ALA A 176 -0.23 3.06 -5.72
C ALA A 176 -1.62 3.60 -6.07
N ILE A 177 -1.80 4.93 -6.17
CA ILE A 177 -3.09 5.51 -6.57
C ILE A 177 -3.36 5.25 -8.06
N SER A 178 -2.34 5.31 -8.93
CA SER A 178 -2.51 5.00 -10.36
C SER A 178 -2.92 3.54 -10.61
N GLU A 179 -2.54 2.63 -9.72
CA GLU A 179 -2.91 1.20 -9.79
C GLU A 179 -4.26 0.88 -9.14
N MET A 180 -4.90 1.84 -8.44
CA MET A 180 -6.24 1.63 -7.85
C MET A 180 -7.31 1.59 -8.95
N GLU A 181 -8.44 0.91 -8.67
CA GLU A 181 -9.62 0.98 -9.54
C GLU A 181 -10.14 2.44 -9.62
N ASP A 182 -10.55 2.90 -10.80
CA ASP A 182 -10.97 4.29 -11.09
C ASP A 182 -12.00 4.82 -10.08
N GLU A 183 -12.92 3.96 -9.63
CA GLU A 183 -13.96 4.30 -8.64
C GLU A 183 -13.37 4.76 -7.30
N TYR A 184 -12.19 4.22 -6.90
CA TYR A 184 -11.56 4.55 -5.62
C TYR A 184 -10.57 5.70 -5.71
N GLN A 185 -10.01 5.98 -6.89
CA GLN A 185 -8.98 7.01 -7.08
C GLN A 185 -9.52 8.40 -6.72
N SER A 186 -10.65 8.80 -7.28
CA SER A 186 -11.25 10.12 -7.05
C SER A 186 -11.71 10.29 -5.60
N ASP A 187 -12.34 9.28 -5.00
CA ASP A 187 -12.72 9.30 -3.58
C ASP A 187 -11.51 9.43 -2.66
N PHE A 188 -10.40 8.79 -3.04
CA PHE A 188 -9.17 8.87 -2.27
C PHE A 188 -8.54 10.26 -2.34
N ILE A 189 -8.41 10.83 -3.53
CA ILE A 189 -7.93 12.20 -3.73
C ILE A 189 -8.81 13.24 -3.00
N GLU A 190 -10.13 13.03 -2.94
CA GLU A 190 -11.02 13.88 -2.14
C GLU A 190 -10.73 13.80 -0.63
N SER A 191 -10.29 12.65 -0.13
CA SER A 191 -9.98 12.43 1.29
C SER A 191 -8.65 13.05 1.75
N LEU A 192 -7.72 13.32 0.84
CA LEU A 192 -6.41 13.90 1.13
C LEU A 192 -6.50 15.42 1.41
N ASP A 193 -5.51 15.96 2.11
CA ASP A 193 -5.35 17.39 2.18
C ASP A 193 -4.94 17.99 0.81
N ASN A 194 -5.14 19.31 0.66
CA ASN A 194 -4.92 19.97 -0.63
C ASN A 194 -3.49 19.85 -1.14
N LYS A 195 -2.49 19.81 -0.27
CA LYS A 195 -1.08 19.74 -0.67
C LYS A 195 -0.72 18.32 -1.11
N GLN A 196 -1.15 17.33 -0.34
CA GLN A 196 -0.94 15.94 -0.66
C GLN A 196 -1.60 15.57 -2.00
N ALA A 197 -2.89 15.91 -2.15
CA ALA A 197 -3.63 15.67 -3.38
C ALA A 197 -2.98 16.35 -4.60
N ALA A 198 -2.53 17.59 -4.46
CA ALA A 198 -1.85 18.31 -5.55
C ALA A 198 -0.46 17.72 -5.86
N SER A 199 0.27 17.23 -4.85
CA SER A 199 1.57 16.55 -5.06
C SER A 199 1.39 15.25 -5.83
N VAL A 200 0.42 14.42 -5.42
CA VAL A 200 0.11 13.16 -6.11
C VAL A 200 -0.28 13.40 -7.56
N LEU A 201 -1.29 14.25 -7.80
CA LEU A 201 -1.75 14.55 -9.16
C LEU A 201 -0.66 15.18 -10.05
N GLY A 202 0.29 15.94 -9.47
CA GLY A 202 1.40 16.53 -10.20
C GLY A 202 2.51 15.55 -10.57
N ASN A 203 2.56 14.40 -9.88
CA ASN A 203 3.53 13.31 -10.16
C ASN A 203 2.91 12.15 -10.96
N MET A 204 1.60 12.20 -11.23
CA MET A 204 0.90 11.21 -12.08
C MET A 204 1.08 11.52 -13.56
N ASP A 205 0.83 10.54 -14.41
CA ASP A 205 0.68 10.76 -15.84
C ASP A 205 -0.48 11.75 -16.09
N PRO A 206 -0.30 12.76 -16.96
CA PRO A 206 -1.28 13.83 -17.13
C PRO A 206 -2.68 13.39 -17.54
N ASP A 207 -2.82 12.28 -18.26
CA ASP A 207 -4.10 11.68 -18.65
C ASP A 207 -4.79 11.03 -17.45
N ASP A 208 -4.09 10.25 -16.62
CA ASP A 208 -4.62 9.68 -15.40
C ASP A 208 -5.04 10.78 -14.41
N ALA A 209 -4.19 11.79 -14.22
CA ALA A 209 -4.53 12.94 -13.39
C ALA A 209 -5.76 13.70 -13.92
N ALA A 210 -5.91 13.84 -15.25
CA ALA A 210 -7.06 14.50 -15.86
C ALA A 210 -8.36 13.71 -15.64
N ASP A 211 -8.31 12.38 -15.67
CA ASP A 211 -9.46 11.52 -15.43
C ASP A 211 -9.93 11.64 -13.97
N ILE A 212 -9.02 11.58 -13.01
CA ILE A 212 -9.34 11.83 -11.60
C ILE A 212 -9.91 13.24 -11.39
N VAL A 213 -9.26 14.27 -11.94
CA VAL A 213 -9.69 15.68 -11.77
C VAL A 213 -11.07 15.91 -12.41
N ARG A 214 -11.43 15.19 -13.47
CA ARG A 214 -12.75 15.27 -14.12
C ARG A 214 -13.89 14.86 -13.18
N ASP A 215 -13.64 13.89 -12.30
CA ASP A 215 -14.61 13.36 -11.36
C ASP A 215 -14.75 14.21 -10.08
N LEU A 216 -13.78 15.09 -9.79
CA LEU A 216 -13.84 15.97 -8.64
C LEU A 216 -14.83 17.13 -8.84
N SER A 217 -15.27 17.71 -7.73
CA SER A 217 -16.03 18.96 -7.78
C SER A 217 -15.19 20.09 -8.41
N TYR A 218 -15.83 20.99 -9.17
CA TYR A 218 -15.15 22.13 -9.82
C TYR A 218 -14.27 22.94 -8.86
N GLU A 219 -14.77 23.21 -7.64
CA GLU A 219 -14.04 23.99 -6.62
C GLU A 219 -12.78 23.24 -6.15
N ARG A 220 -12.90 21.93 -5.98
CA ARG A 220 -11.78 21.07 -5.57
C ARG A 220 -10.74 20.98 -6.69
N ALA A 221 -11.16 20.67 -7.91
CA ALA A 221 -10.32 20.59 -9.10
C ALA A 221 -9.49 21.88 -9.30
N GLU A 222 -10.15 23.06 -9.29
CA GLU A 222 -9.45 24.34 -9.45
C GLU A 222 -8.49 24.64 -8.28
N THR A 223 -8.81 24.21 -7.06
CA THR A 223 -7.92 24.36 -5.91
C THR A 223 -6.65 23.56 -6.08
N LEU A 224 -6.79 22.27 -6.49
CA LEU A 224 -5.65 21.37 -6.70
C LEU A 224 -4.79 21.84 -7.87
N LEU A 225 -5.39 22.15 -9.02
CA LEU A 225 -4.67 22.66 -10.20
C LEU A 225 -3.91 23.97 -9.96
N ARG A 226 -4.31 24.79 -8.97
CA ARG A 226 -3.56 25.98 -8.56
C ARG A 226 -2.38 25.70 -7.65
N LEU A 227 -2.41 24.59 -6.94
CA LEU A 227 -1.34 24.15 -6.03
C LEU A 227 -0.27 23.33 -6.73
N MET A 228 -0.60 22.76 -7.88
CA MET A 228 0.34 22.02 -8.75
C MET A 228 1.30 22.97 -9.48
N GLY A 229 2.31 22.42 -10.12
CA GLY A 229 3.20 23.13 -11.04
C GLY A 229 2.43 23.78 -12.20
N VAL A 230 2.92 24.90 -12.70
CA VAL A 230 2.24 25.65 -13.78
C VAL A 230 2.17 24.81 -15.06
N GLU A 231 3.20 24.02 -15.35
CA GLU A 231 3.30 23.19 -16.53
C GLU A 231 2.35 22.00 -16.44
N ASP A 232 2.37 21.26 -15.31
CA ASP A 232 1.51 20.11 -15.07
C ASP A 232 0.02 20.49 -15.09
N ALA A 233 -0.32 21.57 -14.39
CA ALA A 233 -1.69 22.08 -14.40
C ALA A 233 -2.17 22.54 -15.80
N ALA A 234 -1.28 23.07 -16.63
CA ALA A 234 -1.63 23.47 -17.99
C ALA A 234 -1.90 22.25 -18.88
N GLU A 235 -1.14 21.19 -18.71
CA GLU A 235 -1.30 19.95 -19.45
C GLU A 235 -2.59 19.22 -19.08
N ILE A 236 -2.86 19.06 -17.79
CA ILE A 236 -4.13 18.51 -17.30
C ILE A 236 -5.31 19.32 -17.80
N ARG A 237 -5.28 20.68 -17.73
CA ARG A 237 -6.35 21.54 -18.27
C ARG A 237 -6.56 21.36 -19.76
N ARG A 238 -5.49 21.12 -20.52
CA ARG A 238 -5.59 20.83 -21.95
C ARG A 238 -6.35 19.53 -22.20
N LEU A 239 -6.06 18.47 -21.44
CA LEU A 239 -6.75 17.18 -21.55
C LEU A 239 -8.20 17.27 -21.09
N LEU A 240 -8.50 18.00 -20.02
CA LEU A 240 -9.88 18.27 -19.56
C LEU A 240 -10.73 19.02 -20.61
N GLY A 241 -10.11 19.70 -21.58
CA GLY A 241 -10.79 20.34 -22.69
C GLY A 241 -11.41 19.37 -23.69
N TYR A 242 -11.01 18.12 -23.68
CA TYR A 242 -11.58 17.07 -24.54
C TYR A 242 -12.73 16.36 -23.80
N LYS A 243 -13.72 15.94 -24.61
CA LYS A 243 -14.84 15.19 -24.06
C LYS A 243 -14.42 13.76 -23.72
N ASP A 244 -14.84 13.28 -22.58
CA ASP A 244 -14.66 11.88 -22.18
C ASP A 244 -15.19 10.91 -23.24
N GLY A 245 -14.52 9.73 -23.39
CA GLY A 245 -14.84 8.72 -24.39
C GLY A 245 -14.53 9.12 -25.86
N THR A 246 -13.82 10.24 -26.08
CA THR A 246 -13.28 10.62 -27.39
C THR A 246 -11.78 10.29 -27.46
N ALA A 247 -11.20 10.24 -28.66
CA ALA A 247 -9.76 10.02 -28.83
C ALA A 247 -8.91 11.03 -28.02
N GLY A 248 -9.32 12.31 -28.00
CA GLY A 248 -8.64 13.34 -27.21
C GLY A 248 -8.80 13.18 -25.69
N GLY A 249 -9.92 12.61 -25.22
CA GLY A 249 -10.14 12.33 -23.81
C GLY A 249 -9.48 11.05 -23.30
N MET A 250 -9.01 10.19 -24.19
CA MET A 250 -8.33 8.92 -23.89
C MET A 250 -6.85 8.91 -24.29
N MET A 251 -6.30 10.05 -24.74
CA MET A 251 -4.92 10.13 -25.22
C MET A 251 -3.98 10.51 -24.08
N THR A 252 -2.77 9.96 -24.13
CA THR A 252 -1.66 10.53 -23.39
C THR A 252 -0.99 11.65 -24.22
N THR A 253 -0.37 12.61 -23.53
CA THR A 253 0.50 13.62 -24.12
C THR A 253 1.97 13.27 -23.99
N GLN A 254 2.28 12.23 -23.25
CA GLN A 254 3.64 11.75 -23.04
C GLN A 254 4.06 10.74 -24.11
N PHE A 255 4.49 11.25 -25.25
CA PHE A 255 5.00 10.43 -26.34
C PHE A 255 6.30 11.01 -26.90
N VAL A 256 7.17 10.13 -27.41
CA VAL A 256 8.45 10.52 -28.01
C VAL A 256 8.28 10.68 -29.52
N SER A 257 8.65 11.84 -30.01
CA SER A 257 8.63 12.12 -31.47
C SER A 257 9.94 12.72 -31.98
N VAL A 258 10.20 12.47 -33.23
CA VAL A 258 11.36 13.03 -33.98
C VAL A 258 10.92 13.44 -35.38
N ALA A 259 11.69 14.29 -36.04
CA ALA A 259 11.40 14.66 -37.41
C ALA A 259 11.75 13.54 -38.40
N ASP A 260 11.05 13.47 -39.54
CA ASP A 260 11.28 12.49 -40.61
C ASP A 260 12.69 12.64 -41.24
N THR A 261 13.27 13.82 -41.10
CA THR A 261 14.64 14.17 -41.57
C THR A 261 15.72 13.75 -40.56
N ASP A 262 15.35 13.47 -39.31
CA ASP A 262 16.30 13.05 -38.29
C ASP A 262 16.86 11.66 -38.57
N THR A 263 17.94 11.31 -37.89
CA THR A 263 18.57 10.00 -38.00
C THR A 263 18.16 9.08 -36.85
N VAL A 264 18.33 7.78 -37.05
CA VAL A 264 18.12 6.76 -35.99
C VAL A 264 19.00 7.07 -34.77
N GLY A 265 20.25 7.50 -34.98
CA GLY A 265 21.15 7.91 -33.90
C GLY A 265 20.59 9.04 -33.06
N HIS A 266 20.01 10.07 -33.70
CA HIS A 266 19.36 11.17 -32.98
C HIS A 266 18.13 10.70 -32.18
N ALA A 267 17.28 9.83 -32.75
CA ALA A 267 16.14 9.26 -32.04
C ALA A 267 16.60 8.48 -30.81
N ILE A 268 17.71 7.75 -30.90
CA ILE A 268 18.27 7.03 -29.72
C ILE A 268 18.85 8.00 -28.68
N GLU A 269 19.43 9.13 -29.10
CA GLU A 269 19.89 10.18 -28.17
C GLU A 269 18.70 10.79 -27.42
N VAL A 270 17.62 11.14 -28.11
CA VAL A 270 16.38 11.65 -27.49
C VAL A 270 15.85 10.66 -26.46
N LEU A 271 15.81 9.37 -26.77
CA LEU A 271 15.38 8.33 -25.83
C LEU A 271 16.29 8.22 -24.59
N ARG A 272 17.58 8.48 -24.70
CA ARG A 272 18.52 8.44 -23.59
C ARG A 272 18.43 9.65 -22.66
N GLU A 273 17.89 10.75 -23.16
CA GLU A 273 17.69 12.00 -22.43
C GLU A 273 16.36 12.03 -21.66
N LEU A 274 15.48 11.03 -21.86
CA LEU A 274 14.22 10.94 -21.13
C LEU A 274 14.48 10.75 -19.63
N PRO A 275 13.66 11.35 -18.76
CA PRO A 275 13.68 11.10 -17.34
C PRO A 275 13.45 9.61 -17.00
N GLU A 276 13.94 9.15 -15.83
CA GLU A 276 13.77 7.75 -15.40
C GLU A 276 12.30 7.37 -15.17
N ASP A 277 11.47 8.33 -14.81
CA ASP A 277 10.04 8.23 -14.56
C ASP A 277 9.17 8.36 -15.83
N HIS A 278 9.78 8.56 -17.01
CA HIS A 278 9.04 8.62 -18.27
C HIS A 278 8.39 7.27 -18.58
N PRO A 279 7.11 7.23 -19.01
CA PRO A 279 6.42 5.99 -19.38
C PRO A 279 7.20 5.15 -20.39
N SER A 280 6.99 3.82 -20.35
CA SER A 280 7.67 2.87 -21.22
C SER A 280 7.47 3.20 -22.69
N VAL A 281 8.58 3.47 -23.41
CA VAL A 281 8.55 3.81 -24.83
C VAL A 281 8.70 2.54 -25.68
N HIS A 282 7.66 2.18 -26.41
CA HIS A 282 7.68 1.09 -27.38
C HIS A 282 7.88 1.55 -28.81
N PHE A 283 7.45 2.78 -29.11
CA PHE A 283 7.49 3.40 -30.41
C PHE A 283 7.97 4.84 -30.33
N VAL A 284 8.71 5.28 -31.33
CA VAL A 284 9.02 6.67 -31.59
C VAL A 284 8.16 7.12 -32.77
N TYR A 285 7.44 8.21 -32.60
CA TYR A 285 6.58 8.79 -33.63
C TYR A 285 7.39 9.69 -34.53
N VAL A 286 7.12 9.65 -35.83
CA VAL A 286 7.85 10.46 -36.84
C VAL A 286 6.91 11.52 -37.40
N LEU A 287 7.31 12.77 -37.25
CA LEU A 287 6.53 13.93 -37.66
C LEU A 287 7.17 14.60 -38.87
N ASP A 288 6.34 15.22 -39.74
CA ASP A 288 6.81 16.06 -40.81
C ASP A 288 7.05 17.51 -40.31
N GLU A 289 7.45 18.41 -41.26
CA GLU A 289 7.71 19.83 -40.99
C GLU A 289 6.48 20.63 -40.49
N TYR A 290 5.29 20.03 -40.51
CA TYR A 290 4.02 20.60 -40.04
C TYR A 290 3.49 19.91 -38.76
N ASP A 291 4.33 19.19 -38.03
CA ASP A 291 3.99 18.39 -36.85
C ASP A 291 2.92 17.30 -37.12
N LYS A 292 2.80 16.86 -38.36
CA LYS A 292 1.90 15.81 -38.75
C LYS A 292 2.56 14.45 -38.65
N LEU A 293 1.88 13.49 -38.03
CA LEU A 293 2.33 12.11 -37.97
C LEU A 293 2.45 11.51 -39.38
N VAL A 294 3.64 11.08 -39.74
CA VAL A 294 3.96 10.46 -41.04
C VAL A 294 4.40 9.01 -40.90
N GLY A 295 4.75 8.55 -39.71
CA GLY A 295 5.11 7.16 -39.46
C GLY A 295 5.45 6.90 -38.00
N VAL A 296 5.71 5.64 -37.71
CA VAL A 296 6.17 5.20 -36.40
C VAL A 296 7.35 4.26 -36.56
N CYS A 297 8.26 4.24 -35.60
CA CYS A 297 9.40 3.34 -35.59
C CYS A 297 9.45 2.63 -34.25
N SER A 298 9.47 1.28 -34.23
CA SER A 298 9.57 0.54 -33.00
C SER A 298 10.96 0.63 -32.39
N LEU A 299 11.08 0.60 -31.07
CA LEU A 299 12.37 0.56 -30.36
C LEU A 299 13.28 -0.56 -30.90
N ARG A 300 12.70 -1.74 -31.20
CA ARG A 300 13.44 -2.85 -31.82
C ARG A 300 14.05 -2.46 -33.17
N THR A 301 13.28 -1.73 -34.01
CA THR A 301 13.75 -1.31 -35.33
C THR A 301 14.88 -0.30 -35.18
N LEU A 302 14.77 0.66 -34.25
CA LEU A 302 15.83 1.63 -33.98
C LEU A 302 17.14 0.92 -33.56
N VAL A 303 17.08 -0.03 -32.62
CA VAL A 303 18.28 -0.73 -32.15
C VAL A 303 18.96 -1.58 -33.24
N LEU A 304 18.21 -2.07 -34.23
CA LEU A 304 18.72 -2.94 -35.31
C LEU A 304 19.13 -2.17 -36.57
N THR A 305 18.87 -0.86 -36.60
CA THR A 305 19.17 -0.01 -37.78
C THR A 305 20.42 0.83 -37.54
N ASP A 306 21.17 1.09 -38.60
CA ASP A 306 22.39 1.94 -38.54
C ASP A 306 22.02 3.37 -38.11
N ASP A 307 22.81 3.96 -37.20
CA ASP A 307 22.58 5.27 -36.59
C ASP A 307 22.46 6.40 -37.62
N LYS A 308 23.08 6.26 -38.79
CA LYS A 308 23.05 7.27 -39.86
C LYS A 308 21.83 7.16 -40.78
N THR A 309 20.98 6.17 -40.58
CA THR A 309 19.78 5.97 -41.40
C THR A 309 18.76 7.07 -41.08
N PRO A 310 18.21 7.80 -42.07
CA PRO A 310 17.12 8.73 -41.82
C PRO A 310 15.85 8.02 -41.33
N MET A 311 15.10 8.67 -40.46
CA MET A 311 13.84 8.12 -39.87
C MET A 311 12.80 7.81 -40.94
N SER A 312 12.76 8.63 -42.02
CA SER A 312 11.90 8.39 -43.19
C SER A 312 12.14 7.06 -43.93
N LYS A 313 13.27 6.38 -43.68
CA LYS A 313 13.58 5.05 -44.26
C LYS A 313 13.35 3.90 -43.25
N CYS A 314 13.21 4.22 -42.01
CA CYS A 314 13.11 3.28 -40.89
C CYS A 314 11.66 3.14 -40.40
N MET A 315 10.87 4.18 -40.55
CA MET A 315 9.46 4.22 -40.14
C MET A 315 8.54 3.37 -41.05
N TYR A 316 7.38 2.97 -40.52
CA TYR A 316 6.29 2.31 -41.25
C TYR A 316 4.95 3.03 -40.99
#